data_62f16b58af0e9ca599cc846d010ad35e
#
_entry.id   62f16b58af0e9ca599cc846d010ad35e
#
_cell.length_a   1.000
_cell.length_b   1.000
_cell.length_c   1.000
_cell.angle_alpha   90.00
_cell.angle_beta   90.00
_cell.angle_gamma   90.00
#
_symmetry.space_group_name_H-M   'P 1'
#
loop_
_entity.id
_entity.type
_entity.pdbx_description
1 polymer ?
#
loop_
_entity_poly.entity_id
_entity_poly.type
_entity_poly.pdbx_seq_one_letter_code
_entity_poly.pdbx_strand_id
1 'polypeptide(L)'
;MHIVINSLRIAEVPFLPYMDRPADTRVGCKHRCTDAAMEYFKAEVMELCHRENLYQIDLLHGSKNRITEREYWAQRKGQAKLDEKAAALPAGEQPAKSTKFETDKEKLRQTIRAALSSAASYDEFAAVLLQQGVTVKESRGRLSYLTPDRTKPITARKLGDDFDRTAVLALLEQNAHRAAEQTAAVPEYPRSIRERLQGKKAVQTTPKKDSIQRMVDQIGRASCRERV
;
A
#
# COMPACT_ATOMS: atom_id res chain seq x y z
N MET A 1 4.55 -28.92 0.68
CA MET A 1 4.52 -30.17 1.46
C MET A 1 3.08 -30.67 1.53
N HIS A 2 2.83 -31.95 1.31
CA HIS A 2 1.51 -32.57 1.48
C HIS A 2 1.61 -33.60 2.62
N ILE A 3 0.70 -33.49 3.57
CA ILE A 3 0.64 -34.43 4.72
C ILE A 3 -0.66 -35.21 4.60
N VAL A 4 -0.53 -36.53 4.59
CA VAL A 4 -1.66 -37.45 4.57
C VAL A 4 -1.81 -38.05 5.97
N ILE A 5 -2.97 -37.84 6.57
CA ILE A 5 -3.30 -38.34 7.91
C ILE A 5 -4.30 -39.48 7.79
N ASN A 6 -4.03 -40.60 8.47
CA ASN A 6 -4.99 -41.70 8.53
C ASN A 6 -6.28 -41.25 9.24
N SER A 7 -7.41 -41.67 8.72
CA SER A 7 -8.72 -41.34 9.28
C SER A 7 -8.99 -42.03 10.63
N LEU A 8 -8.33 -43.15 10.90
CA LEU A 8 -8.47 -43.91 12.15
C LEU A 8 -7.18 -43.86 12.97
N ARG A 9 -7.31 -43.73 14.27
CA ARG A 9 -6.18 -43.83 15.20
C ARG A 9 -5.72 -45.27 15.29
N ILE A 10 -4.45 -45.47 15.04
CA ILE A 10 -3.80 -46.82 15.13
C ILE A 10 -3.19 -47.09 16.51
N ALA A 11 -2.99 -46.03 17.32
CA ALA A 11 -2.46 -46.11 18.69
C ALA A 11 -3.25 -45.15 19.58
N GLU A 12 -3.24 -45.44 20.90
CA GLU A 12 -3.75 -44.50 21.89
C GLU A 12 -2.81 -43.29 21.98
N VAL A 13 -3.40 -42.10 22.10
CA VAL A 13 -2.67 -40.83 22.18
C VAL A 13 -3.07 -40.08 23.45
N PRO A 14 -2.21 -39.19 23.98
CA PRO A 14 -2.58 -38.34 25.11
C PRO A 14 -3.72 -37.40 24.73
N PHE A 15 -4.47 -36.96 25.75
CA PHE A 15 -5.51 -35.95 25.53
C PHE A 15 -4.86 -34.61 25.22
N LEU A 16 -5.08 -34.11 24.00
CA LEU A 16 -4.50 -32.86 23.51
C LEU A 16 -5.50 -31.67 23.65
N PRO A 17 -4.98 -30.42 23.74
CA PRO A 17 -5.81 -29.23 24.00
C PRO A 17 -6.98 -29.00 23.07
N TYR A 18 -6.89 -29.51 21.83
CA TYR A 18 -7.95 -29.37 20.83
C TYR A 18 -9.03 -30.48 20.87
N MET A 19 -8.85 -31.46 21.76
CA MET A 19 -9.80 -32.57 21.89
C MET A 19 -10.92 -32.23 22.85
N ASP A 20 -12.17 -32.41 22.39
CA ASP A 20 -13.36 -32.13 23.20
C ASP A 20 -13.82 -33.36 23.99
N ARG A 21 -13.41 -34.57 23.57
CA ARG A 21 -13.93 -35.83 24.11
C ARG A 21 -12.81 -36.78 24.49
N PRO A 22 -12.88 -37.37 25.69
CA PRO A 22 -11.90 -38.43 26.10
C PRO A 22 -11.85 -39.62 25.11
N ALA A 23 -12.96 -39.90 24.42
CA ALA A 23 -12.99 -40.98 23.42
C ALA A 23 -12.09 -40.71 22.22
N ASP A 24 -11.76 -39.46 21.94
CA ASP A 24 -10.91 -39.08 20.82
C ASP A 24 -9.46 -39.55 20.95
N THR A 25 -9.05 -40.03 22.16
CA THR A 25 -7.70 -40.57 22.40
C THR A 25 -7.57 -42.06 22.05
N ARG A 26 -8.67 -42.79 21.89
CA ARG A 26 -8.70 -44.26 21.81
C ARG A 26 -8.34 -44.79 20.42
N VAL A 27 -7.73 -45.95 20.40
CA VAL A 27 -7.49 -46.74 19.17
C VAL A 27 -8.81 -47.05 18.46
N GLY A 28 -8.80 -47.01 17.14
CA GLY A 28 -9.98 -47.26 16.30
C GLY A 28 -10.98 -46.09 16.20
N CYS A 29 -10.80 -45.03 16.99
CA CYS A 29 -11.61 -43.83 16.86
C CYS A 29 -11.19 -43.01 15.64
N LYS A 30 -12.20 -42.39 14.98
CA LYS A 30 -11.96 -41.54 13.83
C LYS A 30 -11.28 -40.25 14.26
N HIS A 31 -10.20 -39.88 13.57
CA HIS A 31 -9.60 -38.57 13.71
C HIS A 31 -10.58 -37.47 13.26
N ARG A 32 -10.84 -36.49 14.13
CA ARG A 32 -11.69 -35.34 13.85
C ARG A 32 -10.83 -34.12 13.50
N CYS A 33 -10.93 -33.65 12.28
CA CYS A 33 -10.27 -32.43 11.84
C CYS A 33 -11.21 -31.25 12.12
N THR A 34 -11.21 -30.75 13.35
CA THR A 34 -11.93 -29.53 13.77
C THR A 34 -11.07 -28.29 13.49
N ASP A 35 -11.68 -27.10 13.52
CA ASP A 35 -10.92 -25.84 13.38
C ASP A 35 -9.86 -25.73 14.49
N ALA A 36 -10.19 -26.10 15.73
CA ALA A 36 -9.27 -26.13 16.84
C ALA A 36 -8.06 -27.10 16.61
N ALA A 37 -8.33 -28.27 16.02
CA ALA A 37 -7.26 -29.21 15.64
C ALA A 37 -6.34 -28.62 14.57
N MET A 38 -6.91 -27.90 13.60
CA MET A 38 -6.13 -27.24 12.54
C MET A 38 -5.31 -26.06 13.07
N GLU A 39 -5.86 -25.27 13.99
CA GLU A 39 -5.12 -24.19 14.65
C GLU A 39 -3.97 -24.72 15.49
N TYR A 40 -4.24 -25.75 16.32
CA TYR A 40 -3.20 -26.42 17.09
C TYR A 40 -2.07 -26.95 16.19
N PHE A 41 -2.42 -27.66 15.13
CA PHE A 41 -1.43 -28.21 14.19
C PHE A 41 -0.61 -27.11 13.51
N LYS A 42 -1.23 -26.02 13.12
CA LYS A 42 -0.52 -24.86 12.52
C LYS A 42 0.46 -24.25 13.54
N ALA A 43 0.02 -24.07 14.79
CA ALA A 43 0.87 -23.54 15.85
C ALA A 43 2.10 -24.42 16.10
N GLU A 44 1.92 -25.73 16.21
CA GLU A 44 3.01 -26.69 16.38
C GLU A 44 4.01 -26.68 15.21
N VAL A 45 3.51 -26.60 13.97
CA VAL A 45 4.37 -26.48 12.78
C VAL A 45 5.17 -25.18 12.80
N MET A 46 4.54 -24.06 13.18
CA MET A 46 5.22 -22.76 13.28
C MET A 46 6.30 -22.79 14.37
N GLU A 47 6.02 -23.39 15.54
CA GLU A 47 6.98 -23.53 16.61
C GLU A 47 8.17 -24.40 16.18
N LEU A 48 7.90 -25.53 15.51
CA LEU A 48 8.95 -26.39 14.94
C LEU A 48 9.83 -25.62 13.95
N CYS A 49 9.24 -24.87 13.03
CA CYS A 49 9.97 -24.05 12.08
C CYS A 49 10.82 -22.98 12.77
N HIS A 50 10.30 -22.35 13.83
CA HIS A 50 11.04 -21.37 14.60
C HIS A 50 12.24 -22.01 15.32
N ARG A 51 12.04 -23.15 15.96
CA ARG A 51 13.11 -23.89 16.65
C ARG A 51 14.23 -24.33 15.71
N GLU A 52 13.88 -24.77 14.51
CA GLU A 52 14.84 -25.20 13.48
C GLU A 52 15.35 -24.05 12.59
N ASN A 53 15.02 -22.80 12.95
CA ASN A 53 15.39 -21.59 12.20
C ASN A 53 15.03 -21.64 10.70
N LEU A 54 13.88 -22.24 10.39
CA LEU A 54 13.36 -22.33 9.02
C LEU A 54 12.51 -21.10 8.69
N TYR A 55 12.55 -20.69 7.41
CA TYR A 55 11.66 -19.66 6.94
C TYR A 55 10.20 -20.11 7.05
N GLN A 56 9.37 -19.28 7.68
CA GLN A 56 7.94 -19.55 7.81
C GLN A 56 7.11 -18.31 7.53
N ILE A 57 5.86 -18.55 7.15
CA ILE A 57 4.80 -17.55 7.06
C ILE A 57 3.83 -17.77 8.22
N ASP A 58 3.16 -16.72 8.67
CA ASP A 58 2.11 -16.84 9.67
C ASP A 58 0.93 -17.65 9.12
N LEU A 59 0.72 -18.83 9.68
CA LEU A 59 -0.35 -19.76 9.30
C LEU A 59 -1.63 -19.54 10.12
N LEU A 60 -1.55 -18.84 11.26
CA LEU A 60 -2.66 -18.60 12.17
C LEU A 60 -3.44 -17.34 11.77
N HIS A 61 -2.72 -16.28 11.44
CA HIS A 61 -3.31 -15.03 11.00
C HIS A 61 -3.30 -14.97 9.49
N GLY A 62 -4.46 -14.75 8.92
CA GLY A 62 -4.59 -14.60 7.47
C GLY A 62 -3.86 -13.37 6.93
N SER A 63 -3.56 -13.36 5.64
CA SER A 63 -2.99 -12.19 4.98
C SER A 63 -3.92 -10.98 5.12
N LYS A 64 -3.35 -9.81 5.44
CA LYS A 64 -4.06 -8.52 5.42
C LYS A 64 -4.70 -8.21 4.06
N ASN A 65 -4.06 -8.67 2.98
CA ASN A 65 -4.58 -8.57 1.62
C ASN A 65 -5.26 -9.87 1.23
N ARG A 66 -6.57 -9.92 1.32
CA ARG A 66 -7.34 -11.09 0.88
C ARG A 66 -7.41 -11.13 -0.63
N ILE A 67 -6.63 -12.04 -1.23
CA ILE A 67 -6.70 -12.37 -2.65
C ILE A 67 -7.53 -13.64 -2.78
N THR A 68 -8.64 -13.58 -3.54
CA THR A 68 -9.44 -14.78 -3.82
C THR A 68 -8.67 -15.70 -4.78
N GLU A 69 -8.90 -17.00 -4.70
CA GLU A 69 -8.29 -17.98 -5.60
C GLU A 69 -8.51 -17.61 -7.08
N ARG A 70 -9.70 -17.18 -7.44
CA ARG A 70 -10.02 -16.70 -8.79
C ARG A 70 -9.14 -15.50 -9.21
N GLU A 71 -8.86 -14.60 -8.32
CA GLU A 71 -8.00 -13.44 -8.56
C GLU A 71 -6.54 -13.85 -8.72
N TYR A 72 -6.07 -14.78 -7.87
CA TYR A 72 -4.74 -15.36 -7.98
C TYR A 72 -4.51 -16.03 -9.35
N TRP A 73 -5.45 -16.87 -9.80
CA TRP A 73 -5.34 -17.51 -11.09
C TRP A 73 -5.45 -16.53 -12.26
N ALA A 74 -6.28 -15.47 -12.13
CA ALA A 74 -6.36 -14.41 -13.14
C ALA A 74 -5.02 -13.66 -13.26
N GLN A 75 -4.38 -13.34 -12.12
CA GLN A 75 -3.06 -12.72 -12.08
C GLN A 75 -2.00 -13.58 -12.73
N ARG A 76 -1.95 -14.87 -12.39
CA ARG A 76 -0.98 -15.81 -12.98
C ARG A 76 -1.16 -15.98 -14.49
N LYS A 77 -2.39 -16.15 -14.95
CA LYS A 77 -2.69 -16.25 -16.39
C LYS A 77 -2.36 -14.94 -17.12
N GLY A 78 -2.65 -13.80 -16.51
CA GLY A 78 -2.31 -12.50 -17.06
C GLY A 78 -0.80 -12.30 -17.17
N GLN A 79 -0.05 -12.68 -16.13
CA GLN A 79 1.41 -12.60 -16.13
C GLN A 79 2.02 -13.51 -17.21
N ALA A 80 1.59 -14.76 -17.31
CA ALA A 80 2.08 -15.66 -18.33
C ALA A 80 1.89 -15.14 -19.76
N LYS A 81 0.75 -14.48 -20.04
CA LYS A 81 0.50 -13.83 -21.32
C LYS A 81 1.41 -12.62 -21.58
N LEU A 82 1.75 -11.87 -20.54
CA LEU A 82 2.70 -10.75 -20.68
C LEU A 82 4.12 -11.26 -20.93
N ASP A 83 4.52 -12.30 -20.21
CA ASP A 83 5.84 -12.91 -20.36
C ASP A 83 5.99 -13.56 -21.75
N GLU A 84 4.95 -14.21 -22.26
CA GLU A 84 4.90 -14.74 -23.64
C GLU A 84 5.02 -13.63 -24.68
N LYS A 85 4.28 -12.53 -24.50
CA LYS A 85 4.39 -11.39 -25.40
C LYS A 85 5.78 -10.73 -25.34
N ALA A 86 6.34 -10.61 -24.15
CA ALA A 86 7.70 -10.06 -23.96
C ALA A 86 8.76 -10.95 -24.63
N ALA A 87 8.62 -12.29 -24.51
CA ALA A 87 9.52 -13.23 -25.15
C ALA A 87 9.41 -13.25 -26.69
N ALA A 88 8.26 -12.88 -27.24
CA ALA A 88 8.04 -12.78 -28.68
C ALA A 88 8.62 -11.51 -29.32
N LEU A 89 9.03 -10.52 -28.53
CA LEU A 89 9.65 -9.29 -29.03
C LEU A 89 11.12 -9.52 -29.41
N PRO A 90 11.62 -8.86 -30.48
CA PRO A 90 13.05 -8.94 -30.84
C PRO A 90 13.92 -8.39 -29.71
N ALA A 91 15.15 -8.88 -29.62
CA ALA A 91 16.08 -8.62 -28.49
C ALA A 91 16.36 -7.11 -28.20
N GLY A 92 16.11 -6.23 -29.18
CA GLY A 92 16.27 -4.78 -29.00
C GLY A 92 15.01 -4.06 -28.50
N GLU A 93 13.85 -4.70 -28.50
CA GLU A 93 12.57 -4.13 -28.10
C GLU A 93 12.04 -4.75 -26.79
N GLN A 94 12.78 -5.65 -26.18
CA GLN A 94 12.39 -6.25 -24.92
C GLN A 94 12.36 -5.18 -23.80
N PRO A 95 11.29 -5.14 -22.99
CA PRO A 95 11.22 -4.17 -21.89
C PRO A 95 12.36 -4.42 -20.90
N ALA A 96 13.08 -3.36 -20.54
CA ALA A 96 14.22 -3.41 -19.61
C ALA A 96 13.85 -3.94 -18.20
N LYS A 97 12.56 -3.93 -17.85
CA LYS A 97 12.00 -4.50 -16.63
C LYS A 97 10.77 -5.34 -16.97
N SER A 98 10.69 -6.52 -16.38
CA SER A 98 9.48 -7.35 -16.42
C SER A 98 8.28 -6.56 -15.91
N THR A 99 7.28 -6.36 -16.76
CA THR A 99 6.03 -5.70 -16.39
C THR A 99 5.19 -6.66 -15.56
N LYS A 100 4.80 -6.23 -14.36
CA LYS A 100 3.92 -7.02 -13.49
C LYS A 100 2.47 -6.86 -13.93
N PHE A 101 1.78 -7.99 -14.13
CA PHE A 101 0.35 -7.97 -14.42
C PHE A 101 -0.45 -7.61 -13.16
N GLU A 102 -1.27 -6.59 -13.25
CA GLU A 102 -2.16 -6.15 -12.18
C GLU A 102 -3.62 -6.41 -12.55
N THR A 103 -4.34 -7.05 -11.65
CA THR A 103 -5.78 -7.26 -11.80
C THR A 103 -6.54 -5.94 -11.55
N ASP A 104 -7.76 -5.81 -12.08
CA ASP A 104 -8.60 -4.61 -11.85
C ASP A 104 -8.82 -4.34 -10.36
N LYS A 105 -8.93 -5.40 -9.55
CA LYS A 105 -9.06 -5.23 -8.10
C LYS A 105 -7.76 -4.72 -7.47
N GLU A 106 -6.61 -5.16 -7.95
CA GLU A 106 -5.33 -4.67 -7.43
C GLU A 106 -5.11 -3.21 -7.80
N LYS A 107 -5.42 -2.82 -9.02
CA LYS A 107 -5.43 -1.41 -9.43
C LYS A 107 -6.36 -0.58 -8.55
N LEU A 108 -7.57 -1.09 -8.29
CA LEU A 108 -8.51 -0.40 -7.39
C LEU A 108 -7.97 -0.29 -5.97
N ARG A 109 -7.33 -1.33 -5.42
CA ARG A 109 -6.68 -1.26 -4.10
C ARG A 109 -5.59 -0.19 -4.04
N GLN A 110 -4.76 -0.11 -5.08
CA GLN A 110 -3.71 0.91 -5.19
C GLN A 110 -4.30 2.31 -5.27
N THR A 111 -5.34 2.49 -6.08
CA THR A 111 -6.10 3.75 -6.19
C THR A 111 -6.67 4.19 -4.84
N ILE A 112 -7.31 3.27 -4.10
CA ILE A 112 -7.86 3.56 -2.78
C ILE A 112 -6.74 3.90 -1.78
N ARG A 113 -5.64 3.16 -1.76
CA ARG A 113 -4.49 3.46 -0.88
C ARG A 113 -3.87 4.82 -1.18
N ALA A 114 -3.72 5.16 -2.45
CA ALA A 114 -3.22 6.48 -2.85
C ALA A 114 -4.16 7.60 -2.39
N ALA A 115 -5.47 7.44 -2.55
CA ALA A 115 -6.46 8.40 -2.06
C ALA A 115 -6.44 8.53 -0.54
N LEU A 116 -6.33 7.41 0.20
CA LEU A 116 -6.22 7.41 1.65
C LEU A 116 -4.95 8.09 2.16
N SER A 117 -3.83 7.98 1.43
CA SER A 117 -2.59 8.65 1.83
C SER A 117 -2.61 10.17 1.67
N SER A 118 -3.47 10.69 0.81
CA SER A 118 -3.57 12.13 0.50
C SER A 118 -4.71 12.85 1.22
N ALA A 119 -5.73 12.11 1.69
CA ALA A 119 -6.92 12.68 2.31
C ALA A 119 -6.82 12.70 3.84
N ALA A 120 -7.35 13.76 4.46
CA ALA A 120 -7.51 13.90 5.90
C ALA A 120 -8.98 13.78 6.35
N SER A 121 -9.94 13.83 5.41
CA SER A 121 -11.36 13.70 5.69
C SER A 121 -12.04 12.74 4.72
N TYR A 122 -13.23 12.24 5.10
CA TYR A 122 -13.99 11.33 4.24
C TYR A 122 -14.45 12.01 2.93
N ASP A 123 -14.81 13.28 2.98
CA ASP A 123 -15.25 14.02 1.80
C ASP A 123 -14.09 14.25 0.82
N GLU A 124 -12.90 14.57 1.34
CA GLU A 124 -11.68 14.64 0.51
C GLU A 124 -11.35 13.29 -0.12
N PHE A 125 -11.41 12.23 0.67
CA PHE A 125 -11.20 10.86 0.18
C PHE A 125 -12.16 10.51 -0.96
N ALA A 126 -13.46 10.80 -0.79
CA ALA A 126 -14.47 10.56 -1.82
C ALA A 126 -14.23 11.43 -3.07
N ALA A 127 -13.83 12.70 -2.89
CA ALA A 127 -13.51 13.61 -4.00
C ALA A 127 -12.28 13.14 -4.79
N VAL A 128 -11.20 12.73 -4.12
CA VAL A 128 -9.99 12.21 -4.77
C VAL A 128 -10.30 10.94 -5.58
N LEU A 129 -11.08 10.02 -5.01
CA LEU A 129 -11.51 8.82 -5.73
C LEU A 129 -12.39 9.14 -6.93
N LEU A 130 -13.29 10.12 -6.81
CA LEU A 130 -14.15 10.54 -7.91
C LEU A 130 -13.32 11.15 -9.06
N GLN A 131 -12.27 11.93 -8.78
CA GLN A 131 -11.34 12.44 -9.80
C GLN A 131 -10.64 11.31 -10.56
N GLN A 132 -10.44 10.16 -9.91
CA GLN A 132 -9.86 8.96 -10.55
C GLN A 132 -10.94 8.04 -11.17
N GLY A 133 -12.19 8.51 -11.26
CA GLY A 133 -13.30 7.78 -11.82
C GLY A 133 -13.92 6.71 -10.93
N VAL A 134 -13.52 6.64 -9.65
CA VAL A 134 -14.05 5.66 -8.69
C VAL A 134 -15.09 6.31 -7.80
N THR A 135 -16.31 5.79 -7.83
CA THR A 135 -17.39 6.26 -6.96
C THR A 135 -17.49 5.41 -5.70
N VAL A 136 -17.45 6.04 -4.52
CA VAL A 136 -17.67 5.37 -3.24
C VAL A 136 -19.15 5.45 -2.88
N LYS A 137 -19.71 4.32 -2.46
CA LYS A 137 -21.10 4.24 -1.95
C LYS A 137 -21.06 3.59 -0.58
N GLU A 138 -21.72 4.21 0.37
CA GLU A 138 -21.97 3.63 1.69
C GLU A 138 -23.40 3.06 1.74
N SER A 139 -23.52 1.83 2.18
CA SER A 139 -24.80 1.18 2.41
C SER A 139 -24.72 0.29 3.64
N ARG A 140 -25.60 0.51 4.60
CA ARG A 140 -25.70 -0.27 5.85
C ARG A 140 -24.36 -0.35 6.60
N GLY A 141 -23.63 0.78 6.67
CA GLY A 141 -22.31 0.86 7.33
C GLY A 141 -21.18 0.15 6.59
N ARG A 142 -21.36 -0.23 5.31
CA ARG A 142 -20.35 -0.88 4.48
C ARG A 142 -20.01 -0.03 3.27
N LEU A 143 -18.73 0.06 2.96
CA LEU A 143 -18.26 0.75 1.76
C LEU A 143 -18.29 -0.19 0.55
N SER A 144 -18.61 0.39 -0.58
CA SER A 144 -18.51 -0.25 -1.89
C SER A 144 -17.98 0.75 -2.92
N TYR A 145 -17.16 0.25 -3.84
CA TYR A 145 -16.41 1.04 -4.81
C TYR A 145 -16.85 0.65 -6.21
N LEU A 146 -17.27 1.64 -7.00
CA LEU A 146 -17.67 1.48 -8.38
C LEU A 146 -16.63 2.10 -9.30
N THR A 147 -16.00 1.28 -10.14
CA THR A 147 -15.07 1.74 -11.19
C THR A 147 -15.83 2.00 -12.49
N PRO A 148 -15.34 2.86 -13.40
CA PRO A 148 -16.02 3.20 -14.65
C PRO A 148 -16.24 1.97 -15.55
N ASP A 149 -15.34 1.01 -15.51
CA ASP A 149 -15.39 -0.21 -16.33
C ASP A 149 -16.39 -1.25 -15.86
N ARG A 150 -17.11 -0.99 -14.75
CA ARG A 150 -18.00 -1.97 -14.12
C ARG A 150 -19.39 -1.40 -13.86
N THR A 151 -20.38 -2.24 -14.07
CA THR A 151 -21.78 -1.92 -13.76
C THR A 151 -22.15 -2.21 -12.30
N LYS A 152 -21.41 -3.12 -11.63
CA LYS A 152 -21.70 -3.53 -10.25
C LYS A 152 -20.56 -3.12 -9.32
N PRO A 153 -20.85 -2.48 -8.18
CA PRO A 153 -19.85 -2.06 -7.22
C PRO A 153 -19.15 -3.27 -6.56
N ILE A 154 -17.89 -3.09 -6.21
CA ILE A 154 -17.09 -4.04 -5.45
C ILE A 154 -17.20 -3.66 -3.98
N THR A 155 -17.67 -4.57 -3.14
CA THR A 155 -17.74 -4.33 -1.68
C THR A 155 -16.34 -4.34 -1.07
N ALA A 156 -16.11 -3.51 -0.06
CA ALA A 156 -14.84 -3.40 0.67
C ALA A 156 -14.32 -4.75 1.15
N ARG A 157 -15.20 -5.60 1.70
CA ARG A 157 -14.86 -6.96 2.15
C ARG A 157 -14.21 -7.84 1.07
N LYS A 158 -14.50 -7.61 -0.23
CA LYS A 158 -13.88 -8.35 -1.34
C LYS A 158 -12.50 -7.82 -1.71
N LEU A 159 -12.14 -6.64 -1.25
CA LEU A 159 -10.84 -6.01 -1.46
C LEU A 159 -9.88 -6.32 -0.31
N GLY A 160 -10.39 -6.42 0.92
CA GLY A 160 -9.63 -6.67 2.13
C GLY A 160 -10.19 -5.88 3.30
N ASP A 161 -9.78 -6.24 4.50
CA ASP A 161 -10.29 -5.63 5.74
C ASP A 161 -9.80 -4.17 5.89
N ASP A 162 -8.66 -3.82 5.28
CA ASP A 162 -8.09 -2.46 5.27
C ASP A 162 -8.97 -1.44 4.52
N PHE A 163 -9.90 -1.91 3.69
CA PHE A 163 -10.76 -1.07 2.86
C PHE A 163 -12.18 -0.92 3.43
N ASP A 164 -12.43 -1.54 4.60
CA ASP A 164 -13.72 -1.42 5.26
C ASP A 164 -13.87 -0.04 5.94
N ARG A 165 -15.11 0.36 6.22
CA ARG A 165 -15.43 1.68 6.75
C ARG A 165 -14.63 2.04 8.01
N THR A 166 -14.54 1.11 8.94
CA THR A 166 -13.81 1.31 10.20
C THR A 166 -12.31 1.56 9.98
N ALA A 167 -11.67 0.78 9.11
CA ALA A 167 -10.26 0.94 8.80
C ALA A 167 -9.98 2.24 8.03
N VAL A 168 -10.84 2.59 7.08
CA VAL A 168 -10.75 3.83 6.30
C VAL A 168 -10.89 5.05 7.22
N LEU A 169 -11.89 5.09 8.10
CA LEU A 169 -12.08 6.22 9.03
C LEU A 169 -10.92 6.35 10.01
N ALA A 170 -10.43 5.25 10.56
CA ALA A 170 -9.27 5.27 11.46
C ALA A 170 -8.00 5.84 10.80
N LEU A 171 -7.75 5.50 9.53
CA LEU A 171 -6.62 6.05 8.78
C LEU A 171 -6.80 7.54 8.48
N LEU A 172 -8.01 7.98 8.13
CA LEU A 172 -8.31 9.39 7.89
C LEU A 172 -8.16 10.23 9.17
N GLU A 173 -8.59 9.72 10.32
CA GLU A 173 -8.36 10.35 11.63
C GLU A 173 -6.87 10.49 11.93
N GLN A 174 -6.07 9.43 11.70
CA GLN A 174 -4.62 9.49 11.86
C GLN A 174 -3.98 10.55 10.95
N ASN A 175 -4.43 10.64 9.70
CA ASN A 175 -3.95 11.64 8.76
C ASN A 175 -4.32 13.07 9.20
N ALA A 176 -5.54 13.27 9.68
CA ALA A 176 -6.00 14.56 10.22
C ALA A 176 -5.16 14.99 11.43
N HIS A 177 -4.89 14.09 12.38
CA HIS A 177 -3.99 14.35 13.50
C HIS A 177 -2.58 14.73 13.04
N ARG A 178 -2.01 13.96 12.10
CA ARG A 178 -0.68 14.26 11.55
C ARG A 178 -0.62 15.62 10.84
N ALA A 179 -1.66 15.97 10.10
CA ALA A 179 -1.77 17.27 9.44
C ALA A 179 -1.88 18.41 10.46
N ALA A 180 -2.65 18.22 11.54
CA ALA A 180 -2.77 19.19 12.64
C ALA A 180 -1.44 19.39 13.38
N GLU A 181 -0.70 18.33 13.66
CA GLU A 181 0.64 18.39 14.27
C GLU A 181 1.64 19.12 13.38
N GLN A 182 1.60 18.90 12.07
CA GLN A 182 2.48 19.59 11.11
C GLN A 182 2.16 21.08 11.02
N THR A 183 0.89 21.47 11.09
CA THR A 183 0.49 22.87 11.12
C THR A 183 0.83 23.55 12.45
N ALA A 184 0.73 22.83 13.56
CA ALA A 184 1.12 23.33 14.89
C ALA A 184 2.65 23.47 15.05
N ALA A 185 3.42 22.64 14.35
CA ALA A 185 4.88 22.66 14.38
C ALA A 185 5.52 23.77 13.53
N VAL A 186 4.76 24.50 12.73
CA VAL A 186 5.26 25.72 12.05
C VAL A 186 5.38 26.83 13.10
N PRO A 187 6.60 27.22 13.52
CA PRO A 187 6.76 28.29 14.51
C PRO A 187 6.12 29.56 13.97
N GLU A 188 5.15 30.11 14.69
CA GLU A 188 4.58 31.40 14.40
C GLU A 188 5.65 32.46 14.69
N TYR A 189 6.46 32.79 13.68
CA TYR A 189 7.45 33.86 13.82
C TYR A 189 6.73 35.16 14.12
N PRO A 190 7.13 35.90 15.18
CA PRO A 190 6.56 37.20 15.50
C PRO A 190 6.49 38.09 14.26
N ARG A 191 5.39 38.82 14.06
CA ARG A 191 5.18 39.69 12.87
C ARG A 191 6.41 40.55 12.56
N SER A 192 7.10 41.02 13.60
CA SER A 192 8.34 41.80 13.48
C SER A 192 9.49 41.08 12.76
N ILE A 193 9.57 39.76 12.85
CA ILE A 193 10.61 38.96 12.12
C ILE A 193 10.17 38.73 10.68
N ARG A 194 8.89 38.50 10.42
CA ARG A 194 8.35 38.39 9.07
C ARG A 194 8.57 39.68 8.25
N GLU A 195 8.31 40.83 8.85
CA GLU A 195 8.52 42.13 8.22
C GLU A 195 10.01 42.39 7.94
N ARG A 196 10.91 42.04 8.86
CA ARG A 196 12.36 42.15 8.64
C ARG A 196 12.89 41.25 7.54
N LEU A 197 12.33 40.05 7.39
CA LEU A 197 12.73 39.10 6.31
C LEU A 197 12.18 39.55 4.97
N GLN A 198 10.98 40.10 4.92
CA GLN A 198 10.39 40.65 3.69
C GLN A 198 11.09 41.95 3.26
N GLY A 199 11.46 42.83 4.21
CA GLY A 199 12.22 44.05 3.96
C GLY A 199 13.63 43.77 3.42
N LYS A 200 14.32 42.70 3.89
CA LYS A 200 15.62 42.30 3.35
C LYS A 200 15.55 41.71 1.95
N LYS A 201 14.45 41.07 1.54
CA LYS A 201 14.26 40.62 0.15
C LYS A 201 14.00 41.79 -0.81
N ALA A 202 13.36 42.86 -0.37
CA ALA A 202 13.14 44.06 -1.21
C ALA A 202 14.42 44.87 -1.49
N VAL A 203 15.42 44.82 -0.57
CA VAL A 203 16.67 45.59 -0.73
C VAL A 203 17.72 44.84 -1.60
N GLN A 204 17.58 43.56 -1.84
CA GLN A 204 18.59 42.80 -2.62
C GLN A 204 18.29 42.69 -4.14
N THR A 205 17.26 43.33 -4.65
CA THR A 205 16.91 43.23 -6.08
C THR A 205 17.35 44.40 -6.93
N THR A 206 18.14 45.36 -6.42
CA THR A 206 18.73 46.42 -7.25
C THR A 206 20.13 46.83 -6.73
N PRO A 207 21.22 46.30 -7.19
CA PRO A 207 22.22 47.04 -7.96
C PRO A 207 23.16 46.17 -8.81
N LYS A 208 22.69 45.18 -9.56
CA LYS A 208 23.63 44.47 -10.46
C LYS A 208 23.67 45.03 -11.90
N LYS A 209 22.67 45.81 -12.30
CA LYS A 209 22.61 46.40 -13.64
C LYS A 209 23.60 47.59 -13.78
N ASP A 210 23.69 48.43 -12.75
CA ASP A 210 24.56 49.63 -12.81
C ASP A 210 26.03 49.29 -12.78
N SER A 211 26.41 48.18 -12.16
CA SER A 211 27.82 47.76 -12.09
C SER A 211 28.36 47.22 -13.42
N ILE A 212 27.53 46.50 -14.14
CA ILE A 212 27.85 45.97 -15.47
C ILE A 212 27.88 47.10 -16.50
N GLN A 213 26.94 48.04 -16.43
CA GLN A 213 26.91 49.21 -17.33
C GLN A 213 28.11 50.11 -17.15
N ARG A 214 28.58 50.35 -15.91
CA ARG A 214 29.83 51.12 -15.65
C ARG A 214 31.07 50.41 -16.16
N MET A 215 31.10 49.06 -16.11
CA MET A 215 32.22 48.30 -16.65
C MET A 215 32.28 48.33 -18.19
N VAL A 216 31.13 48.28 -18.85
CA VAL A 216 30.98 48.41 -20.30
C VAL A 216 31.41 49.84 -20.77
N ASP A 217 31.00 50.89 -20.04
CA ASP A 217 31.36 52.28 -20.32
C ASP A 217 32.84 52.56 -20.08
N GLN A 218 33.52 51.88 -19.16
CA GLN A 218 34.95 51.95 -18.97
C GLN A 218 35.75 51.30 -20.11
N ILE A 219 35.28 50.16 -20.61
CA ILE A 219 35.93 49.46 -21.74
C ILE A 219 35.77 50.27 -23.05
N GLY A 220 34.59 50.87 -23.24
CA GLY A 220 34.36 51.73 -24.39
C GLY A 220 35.25 52.98 -24.45
N ARG A 221 35.61 53.56 -23.30
CA ARG A 221 36.50 54.74 -23.21
C ARG A 221 37.99 54.40 -23.36
N ALA A 222 38.40 53.18 -23.03
CA ALA A 222 39.76 52.71 -23.21
C ALA A 222 40.10 52.48 -24.71
N SER A 223 39.12 52.01 -25.49
CA SER A 223 39.25 51.70 -26.92
C SER A 223 39.34 52.93 -27.81
N CYS A 224 38.91 54.12 -27.35
CA CYS A 224 38.99 55.38 -28.10
C CYS A 224 40.32 56.17 -27.91
N ARG A 225 41.21 55.75 -27.04
CA ARG A 225 42.49 56.45 -26.81
C ARG A 225 43.69 55.89 -27.56
N GLU A 226 43.54 54.80 -28.30
CA GLU A 226 44.65 54.17 -29.05
C GLU A 226 44.58 54.43 -30.57
N ARG A 227 43.84 55.42 -31.03
CA ARG A 227 43.89 55.86 -32.44
C ARG A 227 44.05 57.39 -32.52
N VAL A 228 45.23 57.86 -32.28
CA VAL A 228 45.85 59.08 -32.84
C VAL A 228 47.34 58.83 -33.00
#